data_752d9a1f1bd7bf4292478396d774bcc0
#
_entry.id   752d9a1f1bd7bf4292478396d774bcc0
#
_cell.length_a   1.000
_cell.length_b   1.000
_cell.length_c   1.000
_cell.angle_alpha   90.00
_cell.angle_beta   90.00
_cell.angle_gamma   90.00
#
_symmetry.space_group_name_H-M   'P 1'
#
loop_
_entity.id
_entity.type
_entity.pdbx_description
1 polymer ?
#
loop_
_entity_poly.entity_id
_entity_poly.type
_entity_poly.pdbx_seq_one_letter_code
_entity_poly.pdbx_strand_id
1 'polypeptide(L)'
;MKRIRKICITLLLMVLVVLSAQAQTEYVIGYCDEELPQNSIGLEGGPLRLSAAIHLPKSKMLRYEGCRLTKIRFAVKAGFENVSVWVRTSLNTSSKIIQSVPELENGWNEVVLNTPYLVDGNDLYIGYTATQPAGFSGIAAQGEGNEYTSWLAVDNQWSDYSQYGLGILYIQGVVEGEVLDNDIAMLDLAIDKKTYTTDETIMMKGAVINAGSTTIEGYQLSVGIDDAIPSVFSYNRELLTEQTADFEMPLSLEDLEAGRHELVVKVTPENITDEKAGNDEIHVPFYIYTGTYPRMLLLEHFTSLPCVNCPPVDNILEEVTAGRSDVAWVSHHVGYRDDEFTLESSRPLTRFGVDGNPYLMIDRTTLADNDTPAFTINANAQPANVVNTLYFDKAAARPAFLQLSVAGDASNNVLNIRVEGDAKSYINELYPRATLHIFLVEDQVEATKPQAGNSNKKIHDNILRAFVTPTRGVLPNWNEHGKFTYDTTFDLDPLWEQSNLRVVAFMTTAADAETDYPTGEVLNAMQQQITTDSSQGISLTEYNNAETSYYNLWGQRVNNPQGSRGLYIVKNGNSANNKKIIVK
;
A
#
# COMPACT_ATOMS: atom_id res chain seq x y z
N MET A 1 63.11 -38.06 18.91
CA MET A 1 61.93 -38.18 18.03
C MET A 1 60.66 -37.45 18.54
N LYS A 2 60.26 -37.56 19.80
CA LYS A 2 59.04 -36.86 20.30
C LYS A 2 59.11 -35.33 20.30
N ARG A 3 60.28 -34.69 20.50
CA ARG A 3 60.47 -33.23 20.47
C ARG A 3 60.44 -32.67 19.04
N ILE A 4 61.01 -33.37 18.08
CA ILE A 4 61.04 -32.95 16.67
C ILE A 4 59.62 -33.03 16.07
N ARG A 5 58.81 -34.04 16.43
CA ARG A 5 57.41 -34.16 16.00
C ARG A 5 56.51 -33.00 16.52
N LYS A 6 56.76 -32.49 17.76
CA LYS A 6 56.00 -31.35 18.30
C LYS A 6 56.34 -30.03 17.59
N ILE A 7 57.61 -29.83 17.25
CA ILE A 7 58.08 -28.64 16.52
C ILE A 7 57.53 -28.63 15.08
N CYS A 8 57.55 -29.78 14.40
CA CYS A 8 56.93 -29.87 13.06
C CYS A 8 55.41 -29.69 13.05
N ILE A 9 54.70 -30.15 14.06
CA ILE A 9 53.23 -29.95 14.16
C ILE A 9 52.92 -28.49 14.48
N THR A 10 53.70 -27.80 15.32
CA THR A 10 53.52 -26.39 15.63
C THR A 10 53.87 -25.49 14.44
N LEU A 11 54.93 -25.80 13.68
CA LEU A 11 55.23 -25.13 12.42
C LEU A 11 54.17 -25.37 11.34
N LEU A 12 53.62 -26.57 11.21
CA LEU A 12 52.58 -26.89 10.26
C LEU A 12 51.26 -26.18 10.62
N LEU A 13 50.93 -26.05 11.92
CA LEU A 13 49.79 -25.24 12.40
C LEU A 13 50.00 -23.73 12.21
N MET A 14 51.20 -23.20 12.37
CA MET A 14 51.52 -21.82 12.04
C MET A 14 51.45 -21.53 10.54
N VAL A 15 51.89 -22.46 9.69
CA VAL A 15 51.77 -22.32 8.23
C VAL A 15 50.33 -22.42 7.77
N LEU A 16 49.50 -23.24 8.41
CA LEU A 16 48.05 -23.31 8.14
C LEU A 16 47.29 -22.05 8.60
N VAL A 17 47.73 -21.36 9.63
CA VAL A 17 47.13 -20.09 10.09
C VAL A 17 47.57 -18.89 9.23
N VAL A 18 48.75 -18.98 8.60
CA VAL A 18 49.27 -17.91 7.70
C VAL A 18 48.67 -18.03 6.28
N LEU A 19 48.14 -19.19 5.88
CA LEU A 19 47.55 -19.41 4.56
C LEU A 19 46.07 -18.99 4.45
N SER A 20 45.45 -18.47 5.51
CA SER A 20 44.05 -18.02 5.49
C SER A 20 43.86 -16.50 5.61
N ALA A 21 44.92 -15.72 5.54
CA ALA A 21 44.81 -14.27 5.32
C ALA A 21 44.88 -13.98 3.80
N GLN A 22 43.94 -14.48 3.02
CA GLN A 22 43.66 -13.81 1.75
C GLN A 22 43.23 -12.40 2.09
N ALA A 23 43.97 -11.40 1.59
CA ALA A 23 43.53 -10.02 1.66
C ALA A 23 42.14 -9.98 0.96
N GLN A 24 41.11 -9.72 1.72
CA GLN A 24 39.80 -9.51 1.13
C GLN A 24 39.89 -8.31 0.20
N THR A 25 39.35 -8.43 -0.99
CA THR A 25 39.33 -7.32 -1.95
C THR A 25 38.41 -6.23 -1.40
N GLU A 26 38.91 -5.00 -1.36
CA GLU A 26 38.15 -3.81 -0.99
C GLU A 26 37.55 -3.18 -2.25
N TYR A 27 36.27 -2.82 -2.21
CA TYR A 27 35.54 -2.09 -3.23
C TYR A 27 35.01 -0.80 -2.65
N VAL A 28 35.31 0.33 -3.29
CA VAL A 28 34.70 1.63 -2.96
C VAL A 28 33.43 1.80 -3.74
N ILE A 29 32.31 2.00 -3.04
CA ILE A 29 30.98 2.17 -3.62
C ILE A 29 30.43 3.56 -3.29
N GLY A 30 29.85 4.21 -4.28
CA GLY A 30 29.32 5.58 -4.18
C GLY A 30 29.20 6.20 -5.56
N TYR A 31 29.09 7.52 -5.61
CA TYR A 31 28.85 8.26 -6.86
C TYR A 31 29.83 9.39 -7.11
N CYS A 32 30.61 9.79 -6.10
CA CYS A 32 31.56 10.90 -6.17
C CYS A 32 32.99 10.43 -6.45
N ASP A 33 33.81 11.33 -6.99
CA ASP A 33 35.24 11.14 -7.19
C ASP A 33 36.01 11.28 -5.87
N GLU A 34 37.30 10.96 -5.91
CA GLU A 34 38.23 11.17 -4.80
C GLU A 34 38.67 12.64 -4.66
N GLU A 35 38.59 13.42 -5.75
CA GLU A 35 38.98 14.84 -5.78
C GLU A 35 37.89 15.67 -5.08
N LEU A 36 38.33 16.40 -4.03
CA LEU A 36 37.41 17.19 -3.21
C LEU A 36 36.87 18.43 -3.96
N PRO A 37 35.58 18.79 -3.79
CA PRO A 37 35.04 20.00 -4.35
C PRO A 37 35.67 21.25 -3.73
N GLN A 38 35.81 22.31 -4.53
CA GLN A 38 36.38 23.59 -4.06
C GLN A 38 35.44 24.32 -3.10
N ASN A 39 34.12 24.14 -3.29
CA ASN A 39 33.11 24.80 -2.50
C ASN A 39 32.38 23.78 -1.62
N SER A 40 31.85 24.27 -0.51
CA SER A 40 30.95 23.50 0.36
C SER A 40 29.65 24.24 0.53
N ILE A 41 28.61 23.51 0.82
CA ILE A 41 27.25 24.01 1.03
C ILE A 41 26.85 23.85 2.50
N GLY A 42 25.82 24.59 2.90
CA GLY A 42 25.19 24.50 4.21
C GLY A 42 23.74 24.91 4.09
N LEU A 43 22.95 24.52 5.06
CA LEU A 43 21.55 24.93 5.16
C LEU A 43 21.45 26.24 5.91
N GLU A 44 20.56 27.14 5.47
CA GLU A 44 20.34 28.42 6.14
C GLU A 44 19.66 28.21 7.50
N GLY A 45 19.99 29.08 8.45
CA GLY A 45 19.34 29.09 9.77
C GLY A 45 20.33 29.07 10.95
N GLY A 46 19.78 28.86 12.14
CA GLY A 46 20.50 28.67 13.39
C GLY A 46 21.20 27.32 13.47
N PRO A 47 21.74 26.95 14.63
CA PRO A 47 22.23 25.58 14.81
C PRO A 47 21.10 24.59 14.50
N LEU A 48 21.34 23.66 13.56
CA LEU A 48 20.34 22.69 13.15
C LEU A 48 20.94 21.29 13.06
N ARG A 49 20.13 20.28 13.38
CA ARG A 49 20.47 18.89 13.17
C ARG A 49 20.13 18.50 11.75
N LEU A 50 21.11 18.09 10.98
CA LEU A 50 20.94 17.61 9.62
C LEU A 50 21.40 16.17 9.47
N SER A 51 20.90 15.50 8.47
CA SER A 51 21.42 14.24 7.97
C SER A 51 21.66 14.34 6.47
N ALA A 52 22.73 13.70 6.00
CA ALA A 52 23.09 13.59 4.59
C ALA A 52 23.31 12.13 4.22
N ALA A 53 22.80 11.70 3.07
CA ALA A 53 22.86 10.31 2.64
C ALA A 53 22.94 10.16 1.11
N ILE A 54 23.46 9.01 0.69
CA ILE A 54 23.30 8.48 -0.66
C ILE A 54 22.46 7.20 -0.59
N HIS A 55 21.73 6.95 -1.66
CA HIS A 55 20.99 5.71 -1.91
C HIS A 55 21.83 4.79 -2.79
N LEU A 56 22.10 3.59 -2.35
CA LEU A 56 22.73 2.52 -3.11
C LEU A 56 21.61 1.53 -3.49
N PRO A 57 21.08 1.59 -4.70
CA PRO A 57 19.92 0.80 -5.12
C PRO A 57 20.28 -0.68 -5.26
N LYS A 58 19.26 -1.55 -5.23
CA LYS A 58 19.40 -2.99 -5.41
C LYS A 58 20.23 -3.32 -6.66
N SER A 59 20.05 -2.60 -7.76
CA SER A 59 20.84 -2.77 -8.99
C SER A 59 22.34 -2.61 -8.79
N LYS A 60 22.77 -1.84 -7.80
CA LYS A 60 24.19 -1.69 -7.43
C LYS A 60 24.60 -2.69 -6.35
N MET A 61 23.69 -3.00 -5.41
CA MET A 61 24.05 -3.80 -4.22
C MET A 61 24.05 -5.30 -4.46
N LEU A 62 23.31 -5.81 -5.47
CA LEU A 62 23.30 -7.24 -5.82
C LEU A 62 24.69 -7.81 -6.07
N ARG A 63 25.54 -7.05 -6.75
CA ARG A 63 26.93 -7.42 -6.99
C ARG A 63 27.73 -7.71 -5.72
N TYR A 64 27.39 -7.05 -4.62
CA TYR A 64 28.11 -7.12 -3.34
C TYR A 64 27.39 -7.97 -2.29
N GLU A 65 26.35 -8.70 -2.68
CA GLU A 65 25.62 -9.57 -1.75
C GLU A 65 26.55 -10.63 -1.13
N GLY A 66 26.52 -10.73 0.20
CA GLY A 66 27.43 -11.58 0.98
C GLY A 66 28.73 -10.90 1.40
N CYS A 67 29.10 -9.79 0.78
CA CYS A 67 30.22 -8.94 1.21
C CYS A 67 29.87 -8.15 2.48
N ARG A 68 30.85 -7.47 3.07
CA ARG A 68 30.67 -6.68 4.29
C ARG A 68 31.01 -5.22 4.05
N LEU A 69 30.08 -4.32 4.30
CA LEU A 69 30.39 -2.88 4.38
C LEU A 69 31.17 -2.66 5.69
N THR A 70 32.44 -2.35 5.57
CA THR A 70 33.39 -2.23 6.70
C THR A 70 33.65 -0.79 7.07
N LYS A 71 33.53 0.16 6.11
CA LYS A 71 33.83 1.58 6.35
C LYS A 71 32.78 2.47 5.67
N ILE A 72 32.56 3.64 6.26
CA ILE A 72 31.86 4.76 5.60
C ILE A 72 32.85 5.91 5.50
N ARG A 73 32.97 6.46 4.30
CA ARG A 73 33.81 7.64 3.99
C ARG A 73 32.88 8.79 3.64
N PHE A 74 33.16 9.95 4.17
CA PHE A 74 32.41 11.16 3.84
C PHE A 74 33.29 12.38 3.90
N ALA A 75 33.08 13.35 3.03
CA ALA A 75 33.86 14.56 3.00
C ALA A 75 33.06 15.74 3.54
N VAL A 76 33.69 16.48 4.47
CA VAL A 76 33.09 17.66 5.11
C VAL A 76 34.18 18.67 5.46
N LYS A 77 33.80 19.92 5.79
CA LYS A 77 34.66 20.83 6.54
C LYS A 77 34.56 20.52 8.04
N ALA A 78 35.67 20.54 8.74
CA ALA A 78 35.65 20.44 10.19
C ALA A 78 34.87 21.64 10.78
N GLY A 79 33.99 21.35 11.72
CA GLY A 79 33.08 22.36 12.31
C GLY A 79 31.69 21.87 12.59
N PHE A 80 31.28 20.72 12.03
CA PHE A 80 30.08 20.01 12.48
C PHE A 80 30.31 19.45 13.89
N GLU A 81 29.21 19.40 14.66
CA GLU A 81 29.20 18.84 16.01
C GLU A 81 28.34 17.58 16.04
N ASN A 82 28.53 16.71 17.05
CA ASN A 82 27.74 15.51 17.30
C ASN A 82 27.57 14.61 16.07
N VAL A 83 28.66 14.37 15.35
CA VAL A 83 28.64 13.60 14.12
C VAL A 83 28.53 12.11 14.38
N SER A 84 27.68 11.45 13.60
CA SER A 84 27.58 9.99 13.55
C SER A 84 27.34 9.52 12.11
N VAL A 85 28.00 8.44 11.72
CA VAL A 85 27.69 7.71 10.48
C VAL A 85 26.65 6.63 10.75
N TRP A 86 25.91 6.24 9.72
CA TRP A 86 24.88 5.23 9.85
C TRP A 86 24.61 4.47 8.55
N VAL A 87 23.98 3.29 8.71
CA VAL A 87 23.48 2.43 7.63
C VAL A 87 22.00 2.20 7.85
N ARG A 88 21.17 2.35 6.81
CA ARG A 88 19.71 2.09 6.81
C ARG A 88 19.29 1.34 5.55
N THR A 89 18.19 0.59 5.66
CA THR A 89 17.53 -0.06 4.51
C THR A 89 16.41 0.81 3.90
N SER A 90 16.01 1.86 4.61
CA SER A 90 15.11 2.92 4.12
C SER A 90 15.35 4.18 4.96
N LEU A 91 15.13 5.35 4.38
CA LEU A 91 15.33 6.63 5.08
C LEU A 91 14.39 6.79 6.29
N ASN A 92 13.21 6.17 6.25
CA ASN A 92 12.18 6.28 7.29
C ASN A 92 12.28 5.18 8.37
N THR A 93 13.25 4.27 8.25
CA THR A 93 13.46 3.21 9.25
C THR A 93 14.58 3.55 10.24
N SER A 94 14.60 2.83 11.35
CA SER A 94 15.73 2.92 12.30
C SER A 94 17.03 2.46 11.66
N SER A 95 18.14 3.08 12.06
CA SER A 95 19.46 2.71 11.57
C SER A 95 19.83 1.28 11.99
N LYS A 96 20.29 0.47 11.05
CA LYS A 96 20.86 -0.87 11.31
C LYS A 96 22.21 -0.73 12.02
N ILE A 97 22.97 0.29 11.66
CA ILE A 97 24.23 0.68 12.30
C ILE A 97 24.17 2.18 12.53
N ILE A 98 24.65 2.59 13.69
CA ILE A 98 24.95 3.99 14.01
C ILE A 98 26.25 4.03 14.83
N GLN A 99 27.17 4.92 14.45
CA GLN A 99 28.46 5.04 15.11
C GLN A 99 28.90 6.49 15.19
N SER A 100 29.22 6.96 16.39
CA SER A 100 29.74 8.32 16.62
C SER A 100 31.10 8.51 16.01
N VAL A 101 31.35 9.72 15.49
CA VAL A 101 32.62 10.18 14.94
C VAL A 101 33.15 11.26 15.88
N PRO A 102 34.16 10.95 16.74
CA PRO A 102 34.56 11.86 17.78
C PRO A 102 35.40 13.05 17.28
N GLU A 103 36.14 12.86 16.20
CA GLU A 103 37.03 13.87 15.62
C GLU A 103 36.78 13.97 14.12
N LEU A 104 36.71 15.19 13.58
CA LEU A 104 36.53 15.48 12.17
C LEU A 104 37.76 16.18 11.60
N GLU A 105 38.14 15.75 10.41
CA GLU A 105 39.14 16.42 9.59
C GLU A 105 38.47 17.19 8.44
N ASN A 106 39.18 18.22 7.92
CA ASN A 106 38.75 18.85 6.67
C ASN A 106 38.99 17.89 5.50
N GLY A 107 37.96 17.69 4.69
CA GLY A 107 37.99 16.75 3.58
C GLY A 107 37.49 15.37 3.98
N TRP A 108 38.12 14.33 3.47
CA TRP A 108 37.70 12.95 3.69
C TRP A 108 37.90 12.50 5.14
N ASN A 109 36.84 11.95 5.70
CA ASN A 109 36.79 11.25 6.98
C ASN A 109 36.45 9.79 6.72
N GLU A 110 37.30 8.86 7.09
CA GLU A 110 37.08 7.42 6.98
C GLU A 110 36.73 6.84 8.35
N VAL A 111 35.55 6.22 8.45
CA VAL A 111 35.05 5.62 9.68
C VAL A 111 34.97 4.11 9.52
N VAL A 112 35.87 3.40 10.19
CA VAL A 112 35.80 1.93 10.28
C VAL A 112 34.64 1.55 11.20
N LEU A 113 33.71 0.77 10.69
CA LEU A 113 32.53 0.35 11.44
C LEU A 113 32.90 -0.66 12.52
N ASN A 114 32.50 -0.40 13.77
CA ASN A 114 32.71 -1.33 14.89
C ASN A 114 32.06 -2.71 14.64
N THR A 115 30.97 -2.71 13.91
CA THR A 115 30.28 -3.92 13.43
C THR A 115 30.04 -3.75 11.93
N PRO A 116 30.75 -4.50 11.07
CA PRO A 116 30.51 -4.46 9.64
C PRO A 116 29.07 -4.88 9.31
N TYR A 117 28.46 -4.22 8.31
CA TYR A 117 27.14 -4.56 7.81
C TYR A 117 27.25 -5.65 6.74
N LEU A 118 26.54 -6.78 6.93
CA LEU A 118 26.44 -7.82 5.90
C LEU A 118 25.49 -7.33 4.80
N VAL A 119 26.01 -7.17 3.60
CA VAL A 119 25.23 -6.74 2.42
C VAL A 119 24.32 -7.87 2.00
N ASP A 120 23.01 -7.59 1.89
CA ASP A 120 21.97 -8.55 1.52
C ASP A 120 21.47 -8.37 0.08
N GLY A 121 22.16 -7.53 -0.72
CA GLY A 121 21.82 -7.26 -2.12
C GLY A 121 20.63 -6.33 -2.34
N ASN A 122 19.95 -5.88 -1.29
CA ASN A 122 18.84 -4.94 -1.37
C ASN A 122 19.29 -3.48 -1.28
N ASP A 123 18.33 -2.56 -1.44
CA ASP A 123 18.53 -1.13 -1.28
C ASP A 123 19.23 -0.79 0.05
N LEU A 124 20.21 0.07 -0.02
CA LEU A 124 20.97 0.51 1.14
C LEU A 124 21.15 2.02 1.11
N TYR A 125 20.97 2.66 2.25
CA TYR A 125 21.28 4.07 2.47
C TYR A 125 22.46 4.17 3.44
N ILE A 126 23.49 4.89 3.04
CA ILE A 126 24.63 5.22 3.91
C ILE A 126 24.74 6.73 4.03
N GLY A 127 25.11 7.19 5.21
CA GLY A 127 25.17 8.62 5.43
C GLY A 127 25.68 8.99 6.81
N TYR A 128 25.58 10.29 7.09
CA TYR A 128 25.93 10.84 8.39
C TYR A 128 24.84 11.79 8.91
N THR A 129 24.79 11.95 10.21
CA THR A 129 23.99 12.95 10.92
C THR A 129 24.94 13.84 11.70
N ALA A 130 24.71 15.15 11.69
CA ALA A 130 25.54 16.14 12.34
C ALA A 130 24.72 17.32 12.85
N THR A 131 25.25 18.09 13.79
CA THR A 131 24.77 19.41 14.15
C THR A 131 25.56 20.46 13.39
N GLN A 132 24.90 21.20 12.49
CA GLN A 132 25.50 22.32 11.75
C GLN A 132 25.40 23.58 12.61
N PRO A 133 26.53 24.25 12.93
CA PRO A 133 26.48 25.57 13.57
C PRO A 133 25.85 26.63 12.67
N ALA A 134 25.33 27.70 13.27
CA ALA A 134 24.71 28.81 12.53
C ALA A 134 25.68 29.41 11.50
N GLY A 135 25.22 29.56 10.26
CA GLY A 135 25.99 30.16 9.16
C GLY A 135 27.17 29.31 8.68
N PHE A 136 27.27 28.05 9.11
CA PHE A 136 28.34 27.14 8.69
C PHE A 136 27.98 26.40 7.41
N SER A 137 28.90 26.35 6.45
CA SER A 137 28.77 25.59 5.21
C SER A 137 29.89 24.55 5.15
N GLY A 138 29.54 23.30 5.39
CA GLY A 138 30.53 22.22 5.53
C GLY A 138 30.22 20.95 4.73
N ILE A 139 29.11 20.85 4.04
CA ILE A 139 28.75 19.67 3.24
C ILE A 139 29.49 19.74 1.91
N ALA A 140 30.20 18.68 1.53
CA ALA A 140 30.84 18.55 0.24
C ALA A 140 29.90 17.96 -0.78
N ALA A 141 29.62 18.71 -1.86
CA ALA A 141 28.81 18.25 -2.98
C ALA A 141 29.27 18.93 -4.28
N GLN A 142 29.22 18.21 -5.41
CA GLN A 142 29.62 18.73 -6.72
C GLN A 142 28.99 17.93 -7.86
N GLY A 143 28.92 18.55 -9.04
CA GLY A 143 28.45 17.91 -10.28
C GLY A 143 26.92 17.88 -10.40
N GLU A 144 26.44 17.06 -11.31
CA GLU A 144 25.00 16.82 -11.50
C GLU A 144 24.58 15.58 -10.71
N GLY A 145 23.64 15.75 -9.78
CA GLY A 145 23.08 14.68 -8.98
C GLY A 145 21.85 14.04 -9.66
N ASN A 146 21.45 12.91 -9.10
CA ASN A 146 20.21 12.21 -9.45
C ASN A 146 19.55 11.68 -8.16
N GLU A 147 18.45 10.96 -8.27
CA GLU A 147 17.66 10.42 -7.16
C GLU A 147 18.42 9.51 -6.17
N TYR A 148 19.64 9.10 -6.51
CA TYR A 148 20.49 8.26 -5.64
C TYR A 148 21.52 9.06 -4.84
N THR A 149 21.82 10.29 -5.21
CA THR A 149 23.08 10.97 -4.86
C THR A 149 22.98 12.01 -3.77
N SER A 150 21.78 12.53 -3.43
CA SER A 150 21.69 13.80 -2.69
C SER A 150 20.48 13.90 -1.77
N TRP A 151 20.38 12.98 -0.84
CA TRP A 151 19.34 12.97 0.18
C TRP A 151 19.78 13.78 1.41
N LEU A 152 19.00 14.80 1.78
CA LEU A 152 19.20 15.57 3.00
C LEU A 152 17.94 15.56 3.87
N ALA A 153 18.15 15.61 5.18
CA ALA A 153 17.06 15.82 6.13
C ALA A 153 17.39 16.89 7.16
N VAL A 154 16.40 17.69 7.51
CA VAL A 154 16.36 18.54 8.71
C VAL A 154 15.26 17.97 9.60
N ASP A 155 15.55 17.76 10.89
CA ASP A 155 14.61 17.19 11.86
C ASP A 155 13.91 15.91 11.37
N ASN A 156 14.66 15.03 10.70
CA ASN A 156 14.21 13.77 10.08
C ASN A 156 13.20 13.91 8.94
N GLN A 157 13.00 15.09 8.39
CA GLN A 157 12.23 15.27 7.16
C GLN A 157 13.17 15.15 5.96
N TRP A 158 13.10 14.02 5.24
CA TRP A 158 13.96 13.72 4.10
C TRP A 158 13.43 14.33 2.81
N SER A 159 14.34 14.89 2.01
CA SER A 159 14.07 15.37 0.66
C SER A 159 15.23 15.03 -0.27
N ASP A 160 14.90 14.72 -1.51
CA ASP A 160 15.87 14.58 -2.59
C ASP A 160 16.26 15.98 -3.10
N TYR A 161 17.50 16.37 -2.82
CA TYR A 161 18.04 17.67 -3.20
C TYR A 161 18.72 17.69 -4.57
N SER A 162 18.84 16.54 -5.25
CA SER A 162 19.33 16.51 -6.64
C SER A 162 18.46 17.35 -7.56
N GLN A 163 17.13 17.34 -7.33
CA GLN A 163 16.14 18.15 -8.05
C GLN A 163 16.34 19.67 -7.90
N TYR A 164 17.06 20.09 -6.86
CA TYR A 164 17.38 21.50 -6.60
C TYR A 164 18.82 21.87 -6.97
N GLY A 165 19.53 20.98 -7.71
CA GLY A 165 20.88 21.23 -8.20
C GLY A 165 21.97 21.14 -7.14
N LEU A 166 21.75 20.39 -6.05
CA LEU A 166 22.74 20.20 -5.00
C LEU A 166 24.01 19.50 -5.50
N GLY A 167 23.90 18.66 -6.50
CA GLY A 167 25.01 17.82 -6.95
C GLY A 167 25.15 16.54 -6.14
N ILE A 168 26.22 15.80 -6.40
CA ILE A 168 26.54 14.51 -5.78
C ILE A 168 27.17 14.75 -4.42
N LEU A 169 26.61 14.18 -3.35
CA LEU A 169 27.22 14.18 -2.01
C LEU A 169 28.48 13.32 -1.97
N TYR A 170 29.50 13.80 -1.30
CA TYR A 170 30.76 13.08 -1.12
C TYR A 170 30.64 12.09 0.03
N ILE A 171 29.96 11.00 -0.25
CA ILE A 171 29.74 9.87 0.65
C ILE A 171 30.05 8.59 -0.11
N GLN A 172 30.84 7.69 0.49
CA GLN A 172 31.23 6.40 -0.07
C GLN A 172 31.16 5.33 1.02
N GLY A 173 30.87 4.10 0.61
CA GLY A 173 31.06 2.89 1.41
C GLY A 173 32.31 2.14 0.96
N VAL A 174 32.95 1.42 1.86
CA VAL A 174 33.98 0.43 1.53
C VAL A 174 33.44 -0.94 1.87
N VAL A 175 33.34 -1.77 0.85
CA VAL A 175 32.84 -3.15 0.94
C VAL A 175 33.99 -4.11 0.77
N GLU A 176 34.10 -5.09 1.68
CA GLU A 176 35.12 -6.14 1.65
C GLU A 176 34.46 -7.51 1.40
N GLY A 177 35.02 -8.27 0.48
CA GLY A 177 34.54 -9.60 0.16
C GLY A 177 34.95 -10.08 -1.22
N GLU A 178 34.33 -11.16 -1.66
CA GLU A 178 34.51 -11.75 -2.98
C GLU A 178 33.28 -11.38 -3.83
N VAL A 179 33.50 -10.79 -4.98
CA VAL A 179 32.51 -10.52 -6.02
C VAL A 179 32.65 -11.62 -7.08
N LEU A 180 31.52 -12.16 -7.52
CA LEU A 180 31.50 -13.26 -8.49
C LEU A 180 31.94 -12.78 -9.89
N ASP A 181 32.52 -13.68 -10.67
CA ASP A 181 32.88 -13.39 -12.03
C ASP A 181 31.65 -13.48 -12.94
N ASN A 182 30.84 -14.52 -12.78
CA ASN A 182 29.68 -14.78 -13.62
C ASN A 182 28.41 -14.82 -12.76
N ASP A 183 27.63 -13.77 -12.76
CA ASP A 183 26.39 -13.66 -12.00
C ASP A 183 25.38 -12.81 -12.80
N ILE A 184 24.34 -13.43 -13.36
CA ILE A 184 23.19 -12.75 -13.92
C ILE A 184 22.02 -12.91 -12.95
N ALA A 185 21.31 -11.84 -12.65
CA ALA A 185 20.22 -11.88 -11.68
C ALA A 185 18.94 -11.28 -12.23
N MET A 186 17.82 -11.75 -11.72
CA MET A 186 16.54 -11.06 -11.85
C MET A 186 16.53 -9.86 -10.89
N LEU A 187 16.53 -8.65 -11.43
CA LEU A 187 16.49 -7.44 -10.62
C LEU A 187 15.10 -7.21 -10.02
N ASP A 188 14.08 -7.29 -10.85
CA ASP A 188 12.67 -7.16 -10.46
C ASP A 188 11.75 -7.93 -11.42
N LEU A 189 10.50 -8.10 -10.99
CA LEU A 189 9.39 -8.61 -11.79
C LEU A 189 8.08 -8.06 -11.21
N ALA A 190 7.27 -7.44 -12.05
CA ALA A 190 5.96 -6.93 -11.71
C ALA A 190 4.91 -7.39 -12.75
N ILE A 191 3.68 -7.49 -12.31
CA ILE A 191 2.50 -7.71 -13.16
C ILE A 191 1.52 -6.56 -12.97
N ASP A 192 0.72 -6.27 -13.99
CA ASP A 192 -0.17 -5.11 -14.03
C ASP A 192 -1.29 -5.14 -12.96
N LYS A 193 -1.73 -6.32 -12.53
CA LYS A 193 -2.70 -6.52 -11.44
C LYS A 193 -2.54 -7.89 -10.80
N LYS A 194 -3.23 -8.14 -9.70
CA LYS A 194 -3.13 -9.41 -8.94
C LYS A 194 -4.25 -10.41 -9.24
N THR A 195 -5.32 -9.97 -9.90
CA THR A 195 -6.50 -10.81 -10.16
C THR A 195 -6.93 -10.69 -11.60
N TYR A 196 -7.22 -11.80 -12.24
CA TYR A 196 -7.54 -11.91 -13.66
C TYR A 196 -8.70 -12.88 -13.88
N THR A 197 -9.33 -12.76 -15.05
CA THR A 197 -10.15 -13.82 -15.65
C THR A 197 -9.32 -14.59 -16.69
N THR A 198 -9.76 -15.76 -17.10
CA THR A 198 -9.03 -16.60 -18.06
C THR A 198 -8.95 -16.01 -19.48
N ASP A 199 -9.84 -15.06 -19.81
CA ASP A 199 -9.84 -14.34 -21.10
C ASP A 199 -8.97 -13.08 -21.10
N GLU A 200 -8.33 -12.76 -19.97
CA GLU A 200 -7.39 -11.65 -19.85
C GLU A 200 -5.94 -12.09 -20.11
N THR A 201 -5.07 -11.11 -20.22
CA THR A 201 -3.64 -11.30 -20.45
C THR A 201 -2.88 -10.58 -19.33
N ILE A 202 -1.91 -11.23 -18.70
CA ILE A 202 -0.96 -10.57 -17.83
C ILE A 202 0.00 -9.75 -18.68
N MET A 203 0.18 -8.48 -18.32
CA MET A 203 1.32 -7.69 -18.80
C MET A 203 2.39 -7.72 -17.73
N MET A 204 3.44 -8.53 -17.95
CA MET A 204 4.57 -8.60 -17.04
C MET A 204 5.69 -7.67 -17.49
N LYS A 205 6.34 -7.05 -16.53
CA LYS A 205 7.51 -6.18 -16.68
C LYS A 205 8.56 -6.59 -15.70
N GLY A 206 9.80 -6.54 -16.09
CA GLY A 206 10.89 -6.84 -15.19
C GLY A 206 12.22 -6.40 -15.77
N ALA A 207 13.26 -6.60 -15.00
CA ALA A 207 14.62 -6.30 -15.41
C ALA A 207 15.58 -7.42 -14.98
N VAL A 208 16.59 -7.65 -15.78
CA VAL A 208 17.74 -8.47 -15.44
C VAL A 208 18.98 -7.59 -15.29
N ILE A 209 19.98 -8.06 -14.55
CA ILE A 209 21.23 -7.35 -14.33
C ILE A 209 22.43 -8.31 -14.39
N ASN A 210 23.53 -7.84 -14.96
CA ASN A 210 24.82 -8.49 -14.79
C ASN A 210 25.46 -8.03 -13.46
N ALA A 211 25.33 -8.84 -12.44
CA ALA A 211 25.92 -8.61 -11.11
C ALA A 211 27.39 -9.12 -11.04
N GLY A 212 27.86 -9.86 -12.05
CA GLY A 212 29.21 -10.39 -12.14
C GLY A 212 30.26 -9.37 -12.63
N SER A 213 31.50 -9.84 -12.70
CA SER A 213 32.64 -9.06 -13.22
C SER A 213 32.86 -9.28 -14.72
N THR A 214 32.35 -10.39 -15.27
CA THR A 214 32.49 -10.78 -16.68
C THR A 214 31.32 -10.27 -17.51
N THR A 215 31.58 -9.77 -18.68
CA THR A 215 30.54 -9.39 -19.65
C THR A 215 29.74 -10.61 -20.08
N ILE A 216 28.42 -10.49 -20.06
CA ILE A 216 27.48 -11.52 -20.53
C ILE A 216 27.09 -11.19 -21.99
N GLU A 217 27.36 -12.10 -22.93
CA GLU A 217 27.11 -11.87 -24.35
C GLU A 217 25.65 -12.06 -24.75
N GLY A 218 24.90 -12.91 -24.02
CA GLY A 218 23.49 -13.19 -24.22
C GLY A 218 22.88 -13.94 -23.05
N TYR A 219 21.56 -13.93 -22.98
CA TYR A 219 20.82 -14.61 -21.92
C TYR A 219 19.47 -15.12 -22.39
N GLN A 220 18.86 -16.00 -21.63
CA GLN A 220 17.52 -16.54 -21.85
C GLN A 220 16.63 -16.22 -20.67
N LEU A 221 15.36 -15.88 -20.95
CA LEU A 221 14.28 -15.82 -19.97
C LEU A 221 13.39 -17.05 -20.12
N SER A 222 13.24 -17.80 -19.07
CA SER A 222 12.33 -18.94 -18.93
C SER A 222 11.09 -18.44 -18.17
N VAL A 223 9.92 -18.47 -18.78
CA VAL A 223 8.66 -17.94 -18.24
C VAL A 223 7.65 -19.07 -18.14
N GLY A 224 7.20 -19.35 -16.95
CA GLY A 224 6.22 -20.42 -16.66
C GLY A 224 5.15 -19.98 -15.66
N ILE A 225 4.06 -20.72 -15.65
CA ILE A 225 3.01 -20.60 -14.64
C ILE A 225 2.92 -21.95 -13.92
N ASP A 226 2.99 -21.93 -12.60
CA ASP A 226 3.00 -23.12 -11.74
C ASP A 226 4.09 -24.13 -12.20
N ASP A 227 3.76 -25.40 -12.28
CA ASP A 227 4.65 -26.48 -12.74
C ASP A 227 4.61 -26.72 -14.27
N ALA A 228 4.01 -25.80 -15.05
CA ALA A 228 3.92 -25.96 -16.49
C ALA A 228 5.31 -25.84 -17.16
N ILE A 229 5.45 -26.45 -18.35
CA ILE A 229 6.69 -26.33 -19.14
C ILE A 229 6.85 -24.86 -19.53
N PRO A 230 7.95 -24.19 -19.12
CA PRO A 230 8.13 -22.78 -19.39
C PRO A 230 8.40 -22.49 -20.87
N SER A 231 7.95 -21.34 -21.34
CA SER A 231 8.38 -20.76 -22.61
C SER A 231 9.76 -20.11 -22.43
N VAL A 232 10.64 -20.29 -23.41
CA VAL A 232 12.01 -19.76 -23.36
C VAL A 232 12.20 -18.69 -24.44
N PHE A 233 12.70 -17.53 -24.03
CA PHE A 233 12.97 -16.37 -24.89
C PHE A 233 14.45 -16.04 -24.84
N SER A 234 15.15 -16.08 -25.99
CA SER A 234 16.59 -15.78 -26.10
C SER A 234 16.84 -14.34 -26.47
N TYR A 235 17.78 -13.70 -25.78
CA TYR A 235 18.20 -12.32 -25.99
C TYR A 235 19.69 -12.27 -26.33
N ASN A 236 20.01 -12.00 -27.59
CA ASN A 236 21.39 -11.78 -28.07
C ASN A 236 21.79 -10.32 -27.75
N ARG A 237 21.92 -10.00 -26.48
CA ARG A 237 22.25 -8.66 -25.99
C ARG A 237 23.37 -8.76 -24.96
N GLU A 238 24.44 -8.01 -25.22
CA GLU A 238 25.54 -7.85 -24.30
C GLU A 238 25.10 -7.07 -23.04
N LEU A 239 25.48 -7.57 -21.87
CA LEU A 239 25.34 -6.89 -20.60
C LEU A 239 26.72 -6.73 -19.95
N LEU A 240 27.17 -5.49 -19.86
CA LEU A 240 28.36 -5.14 -19.09
C LEU A 240 28.09 -5.27 -17.60
N THR A 241 29.13 -5.34 -16.78
CA THR A 241 29.03 -5.29 -15.31
C THR A 241 28.12 -4.15 -14.85
N GLU A 242 27.21 -4.44 -13.93
CA GLU A 242 26.19 -3.53 -13.38
C GLU A 242 25.16 -3.01 -14.42
N GLN A 243 25.21 -3.48 -15.66
CA GLN A 243 24.24 -3.10 -16.68
C GLN A 243 22.95 -3.90 -16.52
N THR A 244 21.81 -3.19 -16.68
CA THR A 244 20.46 -3.75 -16.64
C THR A 244 19.86 -3.89 -18.03
N ALA A 245 18.90 -4.80 -18.17
CA ALA A 245 18.06 -4.92 -19.35
C ALA A 245 16.61 -5.16 -18.94
N ASP A 246 15.75 -4.20 -19.30
CA ASP A 246 14.32 -4.29 -19.08
C ASP A 246 13.65 -5.18 -20.11
N PHE A 247 12.57 -5.84 -19.71
CA PHE A 247 11.68 -6.58 -20.59
C PHE A 247 10.20 -6.30 -20.23
N GLU A 248 9.36 -6.36 -21.23
CA GLU A 248 7.91 -6.29 -21.10
C GLU A 248 7.28 -7.26 -22.09
N MET A 249 6.38 -8.12 -21.62
CA MET A 249 5.71 -9.08 -22.49
C MET A 249 4.33 -9.51 -21.97
N PRO A 250 3.40 -9.83 -22.89
CA PRO A 250 2.10 -10.39 -22.54
C PRO A 250 2.22 -11.89 -22.29
N LEU A 251 1.42 -12.39 -21.34
CA LEU A 251 1.28 -13.82 -21.03
C LEU A 251 -0.18 -14.20 -21.04
N SER A 252 -0.55 -15.20 -21.86
CA SER A 252 -1.92 -15.73 -21.95
C SER A 252 -2.26 -16.54 -20.69
N LEU A 253 -3.52 -16.43 -20.26
CA LEU A 253 -4.09 -17.16 -19.13
C LEU A 253 -5.10 -18.23 -19.58
N GLU A 254 -5.21 -18.49 -20.88
CA GLU A 254 -6.06 -19.55 -21.41
C GLU A 254 -5.70 -20.89 -20.76
N ASP A 255 -6.70 -21.69 -20.46
CA ASP A 255 -6.59 -23.02 -19.85
C ASP A 255 -6.22 -23.04 -18.35
N LEU A 256 -6.07 -21.89 -17.68
CA LEU A 256 -5.89 -21.88 -16.23
C LEU A 256 -7.22 -22.04 -15.49
N GLU A 257 -7.22 -22.81 -14.43
CA GLU A 257 -8.38 -22.96 -13.56
C GLU A 257 -8.52 -21.76 -12.61
N ALA A 258 -9.69 -21.61 -11.99
CA ALA A 258 -9.87 -20.59 -10.95
C ALA A 258 -9.08 -20.95 -9.68
N GLY A 259 -8.33 -20.01 -9.15
CA GLY A 259 -7.52 -20.20 -7.96
C GLY A 259 -6.26 -19.37 -7.93
N ARG A 260 -5.36 -19.72 -7.01
CA ARG A 260 -4.02 -19.14 -6.90
C ARG A 260 -3.09 -19.80 -7.92
N HIS A 261 -2.35 -18.97 -8.61
CA HIS A 261 -1.28 -19.34 -9.54
C HIS A 261 0.00 -18.60 -9.20
N GLU A 262 1.11 -19.07 -9.73
CA GLU A 262 2.42 -18.47 -9.52
C GLU A 262 3.13 -18.30 -10.86
N LEU A 263 3.40 -17.04 -11.23
CA LEU A 263 4.26 -16.71 -12.35
C LEU A 263 5.71 -16.87 -11.91
N VAL A 264 6.46 -17.69 -12.63
CA VAL A 264 7.89 -17.92 -12.38
C VAL A 264 8.68 -17.43 -13.59
N VAL A 265 9.59 -16.49 -13.36
CA VAL A 265 10.50 -16.02 -14.40
C VAL A 265 11.93 -16.24 -13.94
N LYS A 266 12.69 -16.95 -14.76
CA LYS A 266 14.08 -17.28 -14.53
C LYS A 266 14.96 -16.76 -15.65
N VAL A 267 16.07 -16.13 -15.31
CA VAL A 267 17.13 -15.77 -16.25
C VAL A 267 18.24 -16.81 -16.23
N THR A 268 18.87 -17.04 -17.37
CA THR A 268 20.04 -17.92 -17.51
C THR A 268 20.99 -17.30 -18.53
N PRO A 269 22.29 -17.14 -18.23
CA PRO A 269 23.24 -16.63 -19.19
C PRO A 269 23.54 -17.65 -20.30
N GLU A 270 23.85 -17.19 -21.48
CA GLU A 270 24.33 -18.06 -22.57
C GLU A 270 25.85 -18.22 -22.50
N ASN A 271 26.34 -19.41 -22.80
CA ASN A 271 27.78 -19.76 -22.95
C ASN A 271 28.66 -19.63 -21.70
N ILE A 272 28.10 -19.26 -20.54
CA ILE A 272 28.80 -19.24 -19.25
C ILE A 272 27.92 -19.92 -18.20
N THR A 273 28.54 -20.29 -17.10
CA THR A 273 27.80 -20.87 -15.95
C THR A 273 27.62 -19.78 -14.91
N ASP A 274 26.36 -19.56 -14.50
CA ASP A 274 26.04 -18.68 -13.38
C ASP A 274 26.57 -19.28 -12.07
N GLU A 275 27.23 -18.45 -11.26
CA GLU A 275 27.84 -18.86 -9.99
C GLU A 275 26.88 -18.73 -8.81
N LYS A 276 25.70 -18.10 -9.03
CA LYS A 276 24.72 -17.82 -7.98
C LYS A 276 23.28 -18.00 -8.41
N ALA A 277 22.88 -19.22 -8.65
CA ALA A 277 21.54 -19.57 -9.11
C ALA A 277 20.37 -19.13 -8.17
N GLY A 278 20.65 -18.60 -6.99
CA GLY A 278 19.64 -18.19 -6.01
C GLY A 278 18.98 -16.82 -6.28
N ASN A 279 19.54 -16.01 -7.17
CA ASN A 279 19.01 -14.68 -7.56
C ASN A 279 18.51 -14.64 -9.02
N ASP A 280 18.54 -15.79 -9.73
CA ASP A 280 18.14 -15.93 -11.13
C ASP A 280 16.63 -15.89 -11.33
N GLU A 281 15.84 -16.11 -10.29
CA GLU A 281 14.42 -16.44 -10.39
C GLU A 281 13.58 -15.58 -9.45
N ILE A 282 12.45 -15.09 -9.98
CA ILE A 282 11.44 -14.37 -9.18
C ILE A 282 10.08 -15.04 -9.39
N HIS A 283 9.35 -15.20 -8.29
CA HIS A 283 8.01 -15.74 -8.21
C HIS A 283 7.01 -14.64 -7.88
N VAL A 284 5.94 -14.53 -8.68
CA VAL A 284 4.87 -13.56 -8.45
C VAL A 284 3.52 -14.27 -8.38
N PRO A 285 2.85 -14.29 -7.22
CA PRO A 285 1.54 -14.89 -7.11
C PRO A 285 0.47 -14.01 -7.77
N PHE A 286 -0.46 -14.65 -8.45
CA PHE A 286 -1.68 -14.03 -8.99
C PHE A 286 -2.87 -14.99 -8.87
N TYR A 287 -4.07 -14.50 -9.18
CA TYR A 287 -5.30 -15.25 -8.94
C TYR A 287 -6.22 -15.18 -10.14
N ILE A 288 -6.73 -16.33 -10.56
CA ILE A 288 -7.80 -16.45 -11.57
C ILE A 288 -9.14 -16.57 -10.85
N TYR A 289 -10.10 -15.75 -11.24
CA TYR A 289 -11.45 -15.80 -10.69
C TYR A 289 -12.51 -16.07 -11.76
N THR A 290 -13.59 -16.77 -11.38
CA THR A 290 -14.73 -17.10 -12.26
C THR A 290 -16.04 -16.44 -11.84
N GLY A 291 -16.00 -15.56 -10.84
CA GLY A 291 -17.19 -14.85 -10.38
C GLY A 291 -16.89 -13.88 -9.26
N THR A 292 -17.74 -12.87 -9.17
CA THR A 292 -17.64 -11.79 -8.19
C THR A 292 -18.93 -11.69 -7.39
N TYR A 293 -18.88 -11.03 -6.26
CA TYR A 293 -20.04 -10.58 -5.51
C TYR A 293 -20.50 -9.20 -6.02
N PRO A 294 -21.78 -8.84 -5.78
CA PRO A 294 -22.24 -7.47 -6.01
C PRO A 294 -21.37 -6.48 -5.21
N ARG A 295 -20.93 -5.42 -5.87
CA ARG A 295 -20.17 -4.35 -5.21
C ARG A 295 -21.09 -3.30 -4.65
N MET A 296 -20.87 -2.92 -3.40
CA MET A 296 -21.37 -1.69 -2.80
C MET A 296 -20.21 -0.73 -2.60
N LEU A 297 -20.33 0.47 -3.13
CA LEU A 297 -19.33 1.52 -3.02
C LEU A 297 -19.42 2.20 -1.66
N LEU A 298 -18.29 2.48 -1.04
CA LEU A 298 -18.21 3.42 0.07
C LEU A 298 -17.90 4.82 -0.49
N LEU A 299 -18.88 5.73 -0.40
CA LEU A 299 -18.66 7.16 -0.66
C LEU A 299 -18.37 7.86 0.66
N GLU A 300 -17.16 8.36 0.84
CA GLU A 300 -16.76 9.22 1.95
C GLU A 300 -16.72 10.67 1.45
N HIS A 301 -17.58 11.52 2.00
CA HIS A 301 -17.71 12.92 1.65
C HIS A 301 -17.19 13.80 2.79
N PHE A 302 -16.15 14.58 2.54
CA PHE A 302 -15.57 15.53 3.48
C PHE A 302 -16.22 16.89 3.31
N THR A 303 -16.97 17.30 4.31
CA THR A 303 -17.83 18.49 4.30
C THR A 303 -17.80 19.23 5.64
N SER A 304 -18.46 20.35 5.75
CA SER A 304 -18.74 21.04 7.01
C SER A 304 -19.82 22.11 6.85
N LEU A 305 -20.55 22.44 7.92
CA LEU A 305 -21.59 23.48 7.90
C LEU A 305 -21.05 24.86 7.46
N PRO A 306 -19.84 25.32 7.84
CA PRO A 306 -19.30 26.61 7.38
C PRO A 306 -18.77 26.60 5.95
N CYS A 307 -18.83 25.50 5.20
CA CYS A 307 -18.35 25.39 3.83
C CYS A 307 -19.37 25.94 2.83
N VAL A 308 -19.06 27.06 2.18
CA VAL A 308 -19.96 27.70 1.18
C VAL A 308 -19.97 26.98 -0.17
N ASN A 309 -18.94 26.18 -0.47
CA ASN A 309 -18.79 25.44 -1.72
C ASN A 309 -19.36 24.01 -1.64
N CYS A 310 -19.76 23.54 -0.46
CA CYS A 310 -20.29 22.20 -0.27
C CYS A 310 -21.68 22.00 -0.86
N PRO A 311 -22.67 22.90 -0.73
CA PRO A 311 -24.02 22.66 -1.22
C PRO A 311 -24.13 22.35 -2.71
N PRO A 312 -23.41 22.99 -3.64
CA PRO A 312 -23.43 22.61 -5.05
C PRO A 312 -22.94 21.17 -5.30
N VAL A 313 -21.95 20.71 -4.53
CA VAL A 313 -21.45 19.33 -4.61
C VAL A 313 -22.46 18.34 -4.01
N ASP A 314 -23.05 18.67 -2.86
CA ASP A 314 -24.13 17.88 -2.25
C ASP A 314 -25.26 17.60 -3.27
N ASN A 315 -25.74 18.63 -3.99
CA ASN A 315 -26.80 18.48 -4.99
C ASN A 315 -26.43 17.49 -6.11
N ILE A 316 -25.16 17.53 -6.57
CA ILE A 316 -24.66 16.59 -7.59
C ILE A 316 -24.62 15.17 -7.02
N LEU A 317 -24.13 15.00 -5.80
CA LEU A 317 -24.09 13.68 -5.16
C LEU A 317 -25.48 13.12 -4.91
N GLU A 318 -26.43 13.94 -4.47
CA GLU A 318 -27.85 13.58 -4.30
C GLU A 318 -28.44 13.11 -5.65
N GLU A 319 -28.16 13.80 -6.75
CA GLU A 319 -28.62 13.43 -8.09
C GLU A 319 -27.98 12.12 -8.57
N VAL A 320 -26.65 11.93 -8.37
CA VAL A 320 -25.96 10.69 -8.73
C VAL A 320 -26.47 9.50 -7.94
N THR A 321 -26.67 9.66 -6.64
CA THR A 321 -27.05 8.56 -5.75
C THR A 321 -28.54 8.24 -5.77
N ALA A 322 -29.41 9.17 -6.20
CA ALA A 322 -30.85 8.95 -6.29
C ALA A 322 -31.26 7.75 -7.16
N GLY A 323 -30.47 7.41 -8.17
CA GLY A 323 -30.69 6.27 -9.05
C GLY A 323 -29.90 5.02 -8.69
N ARG A 324 -29.10 5.04 -7.58
CA ARG A 324 -28.17 3.99 -7.19
C ARG A 324 -28.56 3.36 -5.86
N SER A 325 -28.58 2.03 -5.82
CA SER A 325 -28.74 1.25 -4.58
C SER A 325 -27.44 0.64 -4.08
N ASP A 326 -26.34 0.90 -4.78
CA ASP A 326 -25.02 0.32 -4.57
C ASP A 326 -24.02 1.30 -3.94
N VAL A 327 -24.51 2.33 -3.22
CA VAL A 327 -23.66 3.35 -2.58
C VAL A 327 -24.00 3.46 -1.09
N ALA A 328 -23.01 3.25 -0.24
CA ALA A 328 -23.04 3.61 1.17
C ALA A 328 -22.35 4.98 1.33
N TRP A 329 -23.13 6.03 1.55
CA TRP A 329 -22.63 7.39 1.69
C TRP A 329 -22.41 7.74 3.15
N VAL A 330 -21.22 8.26 3.48
CA VAL A 330 -20.80 8.70 4.81
C VAL A 330 -20.21 10.12 4.70
N SER A 331 -20.76 11.07 5.47
CA SER A 331 -20.28 12.45 5.53
C SER A 331 -19.39 12.69 6.75
N HIS A 332 -18.13 13.04 6.50
CA HIS A 332 -17.12 13.40 7.50
C HIS A 332 -17.04 14.92 7.62
N HIS A 333 -17.40 15.46 8.79
CA HIS A 333 -17.32 16.89 9.04
C HIS A 333 -15.92 17.29 9.54
N VAL A 334 -14.93 17.15 8.64
CA VAL A 334 -13.51 17.50 8.84
C VAL A 334 -12.88 17.99 7.54
N GLY A 335 -11.69 18.56 7.61
CA GLY A 335 -10.92 19.00 6.43
C GLY A 335 -10.92 20.51 6.21
N TYR A 336 -11.82 21.26 6.89
CA TYR A 336 -11.86 22.73 6.82
C TYR A 336 -12.05 23.34 8.21
N ARG A 337 -13.27 23.71 8.58
CA ARG A 337 -13.62 24.27 9.89
C ARG A 337 -14.53 23.29 10.62
N ASP A 338 -14.31 23.20 11.92
CA ASP A 338 -15.13 22.38 12.78
C ASP A 338 -16.55 22.92 12.91
N ASP A 339 -17.48 21.99 13.09
CA ASP A 339 -18.88 22.26 13.39
C ASP A 339 -19.40 21.23 14.41
N GLU A 340 -20.71 21.27 14.68
CA GLU A 340 -21.35 20.40 15.68
C GLU A 340 -21.32 18.90 15.34
N PHE A 341 -20.97 18.53 14.09
CA PHE A 341 -20.90 17.14 13.59
C PHE A 341 -19.45 16.64 13.48
N THR A 342 -18.46 17.45 13.83
CA THR A 342 -17.05 17.11 13.72
C THR A 342 -16.69 15.96 14.66
N LEU A 343 -16.11 14.89 14.11
CA LEU A 343 -15.52 13.78 14.85
C LEU A 343 -14.01 13.78 14.73
N GLU A 344 -13.29 13.84 15.85
CA GLU A 344 -11.82 13.78 15.88
C GLU A 344 -11.27 12.51 15.24
N SER A 345 -11.97 11.38 15.36
CA SER A 345 -11.61 10.11 14.74
C SER A 345 -11.64 10.11 13.21
N SER A 346 -12.29 11.10 12.59
CA SER A 346 -12.27 11.29 11.13
C SER A 346 -11.02 12.04 10.62
N ARG A 347 -10.32 12.82 11.47
CA ARG A 347 -9.18 13.64 11.04
C ARG A 347 -8.04 12.84 10.40
N PRO A 348 -7.68 11.64 10.87
CA PRO A 348 -6.65 10.84 10.20
C PRO A 348 -6.96 10.53 8.74
N LEU A 349 -8.24 10.49 8.34
CA LEU A 349 -8.64 10.20 6.97
C LEU A 349 -8.31 11.35 5.98
N THR A 350 -8.05 12.58 6.47
CA THR A 350 -7.64 13.69 5.59
C THR A 350 -6.31 13.43 4.87
N ARG A 351 -5.49 12.49 5.38
CA ARG A 351 -4.23 12.09 4.75
C ARG A 351 -4.37 11.39 3.40
N PHE A 352 -5.55 10.96 3.03
CA PHE A 352 -5.82 10.46 1.68
C PHE A 352 -5.81 11.57 0.61
N GLY A 353 -5.38 12.79 0.95
CA GLY A 353 -5.30 13.94 0.06
C GLY A 353 -6.43 14.96 0.25
N VAL A 354 -7.03 15.02 1.44
CA VAL A 354 -8.08 16.02 1.76
C VAL A 354 -7.44 17.29 2.28
N ASP A 355 -7.37 18.32 1.44
CA ASP A 355 -6.78 19.62 1.76
C ASP A 355 -7.83 20.71 2.07
N GLY A 356 -9.11 20.34 2.13
CA GLY A 356 -10.21 21.29 2.38
C GLY A 356 -11.57 20.62 2.25
N ASN A 357 -12.62 21.45 2.00
CA ASN A 357 -13.98 20.98 1.74
C ASN A 357 -14.58 21.73 0.54
N PRO A 358 -15.38 21.06 -0.32
CA PRO A 358 -15.71 19.63 -0.30
C PRO A 358 -14.64 18.75 -0.94
N TYR A 359 -14.42 17.55 -0.39
CA TYR A 359 -13.63 16.46 -0.97
C TYR A 359 -14.43 15.15 -0.93
N LEU A 360 -14.10 14.24 -1.83
CA LEU A 360 -14.76 12.95 -1.99
C LEU A 360 -13.72 11.84 -2.02
N MET A 361 -14.08 10.68 -1.49
CA MET A 361 -13.38 9.42 -1.77
C MET A 361 -14.41 8.35 -2.12
N ILE A 362 -14.12 7.52 -3.11
CA ILE A 362 -14.93 6.34 -3.42
C ILE A 362 -14.02 5.12 -3.27
N ASP A 363 -14.41 4.22 -2.37
CA ASP A 363 -13.64 3.00 -2.03
C ASP A 363 -12.17 3.26 -1.64
N ARG A 364 -11.80 4.48 -1.26
CA ARG A 364 -10.41 4.87 -0.93
C ARG A 364 -9.42 4.48 -2.01
N THR A 365 -9.84 4.53 -3.26
CA THR A 365 -9.02 4.21 -4.43
C THR A 365 -8.82 5.43 -5.29
N THR A 366 -7.66 5.53 -5.92
CA THR A 366 -7.37 6.60 -6.88
C THR A 366 -8.17 6.38 -8.16
N LEU A 367 -9.02 7.32 -8.54
CA LEU A 367 -9.91 7.27 -9.69
C LEU A 367 -9.60 8.39 -10.69
N ALA A 368 -9.87 8.14 -11.95
CA ALA A 368 -9.55 9.04 -13.05
C ALA A 368 -8.04 9.39 -13.06
N ASP A 369 -7.70 10.65 -13.34
CA ASP A 369 -6.31 11.14 -13.40
C ASP A 369 -5.91 11.86 -12.09
N ASN A 370 -6.47 11.43 -10.94
CA ASN A 370 -6.11 11.99 -9.65
C ASN A 370 -4.84 11.34 -9.11
N ASP A 371 -4.06 12.09 -8.34
CA ASP A 371 -2.83 11.59 -7.70
C ASP A 371 -3.10 10.91 -6.35
N THR A 372 -4.25 11.20 -5.74
CA THR A 372 -4.66 10.70 -4.42
C THR A 372 -6.06 10.09 -4.45
N PRO A 373 -6.42 9.22 -3.48
CA PRO A 373 -7.79 8.71 -3.35
C PRO A 373 -8.84 9.80 -3.14
N ALA A 374 -8.49 10.88 -2.41
CA ALA A 374 -9.38 12.01 -2.23
C ALA A 374 -9.29 12.97 -3.43
N PHE A 375 -10.45 13.39 -3.91
CA PHE A 375 -10.59 14.30 -5.04
C PHE A 375 -11.72 15.30 -4.81
N THR A 376 -11.74 16.35 -5.60
CA THR A 376 -12.83 17.36 -5.63
C THR A 376 -13.48 17.39 -7.01
N ILE A 377 -14.73 17.81 -7.07
CA ILE A 377 -15.46 17.99 -8.33
C ILE A 377 -15.77 19.48 -8.54
N ASN A 378 -15.70 19.91 -9.78
CA ASN A 378 -16.13 21.26 -10.15
C ASN A 378 -17.62 21.25 -10.48
N ALA A 379 -18.46 21.59 -9.50
CA ALA A 379 -19.92 21.57 -9.64
C ALA A 379 -20.46 22.46 -10.79
N ASN A 380 -19.71 23.44 -11.24
CA ASN A 380 -20.10 24.29 -12.38
C ASN A 380 -19.77 23.66 -13.75
N ALA A 381 -18.83 22.71 -13.79
CA ALA A 381 -18.33 22.12 -15.04
C ALA A 381 -18.60 20.62 -15.16
N GLN A 382 -18.91 19.94 -14.05
CA GLN A 382 -19.12 18.49 -13.99
C GLN A 382 -20.54 18.18 -13.48
N PRO A 383 -21.53 18.06 -14.36
CA PRO A 383 -22.89 17.65 -13.98
C PRO A 383 -22.91 16.19 -13.48
N ALA A 384 -23.99 15.80 -12.82
CA ALA A 384 -24.12 14.50 -12.16
C ALA A 384 -23.83 13.29 -13.08
N ASN A 385 -24.26 13.32 -14.34
CA ASN A 385 -23.95 12.24 -15.29
C ASN A 385 -22.45 12.09 -15.60
N VAL A 386 -21.71 13.21 -15.64
CA VAL A 386 -20.26 13.20 -15.84
C VAL A 386 -19.56 12.65 -14.59
N VAL A 387 -19.95 13.10 -13.40
CA VAL A 387 -19.43 12.62 -12.12
C VAL A 387 -19.72 11.12 -11.97
N ASN A 388 -20.94 10.67 -12.29
CA ASN A 388 -21.30 9.26 -12.26
C ASN A 388 -20.36 8.42 -13.14
N THR A 389 -20.17 8.81 -14.39
CA THR A 389 -19.35 8.05 -15.34
C THR A 389 -17.87 8.05 -15.00
N LEU A 390 -17.32 9.20 -14.57
CA LEU A 390 -15.90 9.33 -14.29
C LEU A 390 -15.46 8.61 -13.01
N TYR A 391 -16.33 8.54 -12.01
CA TYR A 391 -15.97 8.05 -10.68
C TYR A 391 -16.80 6.83 -10.24
N PHE A 392 -18.13 6.94 -10.18
CA PHE A 392 -18.98 5.88 -9.63
C PHE A 392 -19.03 4.63 -10.51
N ASP A 393 -19.22 4.77 -11.81
CA ASP A 393 -19.27 3.64 -12.72
C ASP A 393 -17.92 2.94 -12.83
N LYS A 394 -16.81 3.69 -12.82
CA LYS A 394 -15.46 3.12 -12.79
C LYS A 394 -15.19 2.34 -11.50
N ALA A 395 -15.60 2.88 -10.36
CA ALA A 395 -15.44 2.19 -9.08
C ALA A 395 -16.33 0.93 -9.02
N ALA A 396 -17.59 1.01 -9.52
CA ALA A 396 -18.53 -0.10 -9.52
C ALA A 396 -18.11 -1.24 -10.47
N ALA A 397 -17.38 -0.93 -11.53
CA ALA A 397 -16.86 -1.92 -12.47
C ALA A 397 -15.74 -2.80 -11.89
N ARG A 398 -15.15 -2.42 -10.74
CA ARG A 398 -14.08 -3.18 -10.10
C ARG A 398 -14.65 -4.47 -9.49
N PRO A 399 -13.97 -5.62 -9.65
CA PRO A 399 -14.46 -6.87 -9.09
C PRO A 399 -14.49 -6.84 -7.56
N ALA A 400 -15.53 -7.43 -6.95
CA ALA A 400 -15.62 -7.63 -5.51
C ALA A 400 -15.55 -9.13 -5.18
N PHE A 401 -14.56 -9.52 -4.38
CA PHE A 401 -14.31 -10.91 -3.99
C PHE A 401 -14.80 -11.23 -2.56
N LEU A 402 -15.43 -10.26 -1.93
CA LEU A 402 -15.98 -10.33 -0.59
C LEU A 402 -17.43 -9.85 -0.62
N GLN A 403 -18.32 -10.61 0.00
CA GLN A 403 -19.67 -10.18 0.35
C GLN A 403 -19.76 -9.91 1.84
N LEU A 404 -20.40 -8.82 2.21
CA LEU A 404 -20.74 -8.51 3.60
C LEU A 404 -22.26 -8.57 3.78
N SER A 405 -22.67 -8.98 4.97
CA SER A 405 -24.01 -8.73 5.50
C SER A 405 -23.90 -8.05 6.85
N VAL A 406 -24.82 -7.16 7.16
CA VAL A 406 -24.83 -6.43 8.42
C VAL A 406 -26.25 -6.42 9.00
N ALA A 407 -26.34 -6.60 10.31
CA ALA A 407 -27.56 -6.43 11.08
C ALA A 407 -27.28 -5.55 12.29
N GLY A 408 -28.19 -4.65 12.59
CA GLY A 408 -28.16 -3.81 13.79
C GLY A 408 -29.51 -3.83 14.49
N ASP A 409 -29.55 -4.14 15.77
CA ASP A 409 -30.75 -4.18 16.61
C ASP A 409 -30.57 -3.36 17.87
N ALA A 410 -31.33 -2.28 18.01
CA ALA A 410 -31.24 -1.34 19.12
C ALA A 410 -32.32 -1.61 20.16
N SER A 411 -31.91 -1.78 21.41
CA SER A 411 -32.77 -1.91 22.57
C SER A 411 -32.15 -1.21 23.76
N ASN A 412 -32.94 -0.41 24.48
CA ASN A 412 -32.48 0.33 25.68
C ASN A 412 -31.21 1.18 25.47
N ASN A 413 -31.10 1.85 24.33
CA ASN A 413 -29.92 2.62 23.88
C ASN A 413 -28.65 1.79 23.70
N VAL A 414 -28.75 0.48 23.60
CA VAL A 414 -27.65 -0.40 23.22
C VAL A 414 -27.94 -0.96 21.84
N LEU A 415 -27.01 -0.76 20.91
CA LEU A 415 -27.07 -1.31 19.56
C LEU A 415 -26.22 -2.59 19.50
N ASN A 416 -26.86 -3.71 19.22
CA ASN A 416 -26.19 -4.96 18.93
C ASN A 416 -25.92 -5.01 17.42
N ILE A 417 -24.68 -5.23 17.01
CA ILE A 417 -24.28 -5.27 15.62
C ILE A 417 -23.68 -6.64 15.32
N ARG A 418 -24.15 -7.25 14.24
CA ARG A 418 -23.54 -8.45 13.67
C ARG A 418 -23.12 -8.15 12.22
N VAL A 419 -21.88 -8.45 11.89
CA VAL A 419 -21.36 -8.43 10.53
C VAL A 419 -20.87 -9.82 10.17
N GLU A 420 -21.32 -10.31 9.02
CA GLU A 420 -20.84 -11.57 8.45
C GLU A 420 -20.14 -11.28 7.13
N GLY A 421 -19.03 -11.95 6.89
CA GLY A 421 -18.29 -11.89 5.63
C GLY A 421 -18.24 -13.26 4.97
N ASP A 422 -18.36 -13.27 3.65
CA ASP A 422 -18.16 -14.43 2.78
C ASP A 422 -17.20 -14.02 1.66
N ALA A 423 -15.97 -14.53 1.70
CA ALA A 423 -14.94 -14.19 0.74
C ALA A 423 -14.60 -15.38 -0.15
N LYS A 424 -14.13 -15.11 -1.36
CA LYS A 424 -13.47 -16.12 -2.18
C LYS A 424 -12.22 -16.59 -1.44
N SER A 425 -11.89 -17.88 -1.55
CA SER A 425 -10.84 -18.55 -0.76
C SER A 425 -9.47 -17.85 -0.79
N TYR A 426 -9.14 -17.19 -1.88
CA TYR A 426 -7.86 -16.50 -2.07
C TYR A 426 -7.79 -15.09 -1.44
N ILE A 427 -8.88 -14.52 -0.93
CA ILE A 427 -8.87 -13.18 -0.31
C ILE A 427 -7.92 -13.13 0.88
N ASN A 428 -7.89 -14.17 1.71
CA ASN A 428 -7.01 -14.24 2.87
C ASN A 428 -5.53 -14.26 2.50
N GLU A 429 -5.21 -14.78 1.32
CA GLU A 429 -3.84 -14.82 0.79
C GLU A 429 -3.46 -13.49 0.13
N LEU A 430 -4.38 -12.90 -0.65
CA LEU A 430 -4.19 -11.58 -1.27
C LEU A 430 -4.06 -10.46 -0.23
N TYR A 431 -4.91 -10.52 0.81
CA TYR A 431 -5.03 -9.48 1.82
C TYR A 431 -5.05 -10.07 3.23
N PRO A 432 -3.94 -10.68 3.68
CA PRO A 432 -3.88 -11.39 4.97
C PRO A 432 -4.12 -10.50 6.19
N ARG A 433 -4.07 -9.18 6.00
CA ARG A 433 -4.31 -8.18 7.04
C ARG A 433 -5.52 -7.30 6.73
N ALA A 434 -6.44 -7.77 5.89
CA ALA A 434 -7.67 -7.04 5.63
C ALA A 434 -8.44 -6.78 6.93
N THR A 435 -8.91 -5.55 7.12
CA THR A 435 -9.57 -5.11 8.35
C THR A 435 -11.02 -4.74 8.11
N LEU A 436 -11.87 -5.10 9.08
CA LEU A 436 -13.28 -4.72 9.12
C LEU A 436 -13.45 -3.38 9.83
N HIS A 437 -14.18 -2.48 9.20
CA HIS A 437 -14.59 -1.19 9.76
C HIS A 437 -16.11 -1.15 9.88
N ILE A 438 -16.61 -0.53 10.94
CA ILE A 438 -18.03 -0.34 11.19
C ILE A 438 -18.25 1.10 11.61
N PHE A 439 -19.08 1.80 10.84
CA PHE A 439 -19.52 3.17 11.11
C PHE A 439 -20.99 3.20 11.46
N LEU A 440 -21.39 4.16 12.26
CA LEU A 440 -22.78 4.48 12.54
C LEU A 440 -23.08 5.84 11.91
N VAL A 441 -24.12 5.87 11.08
CA VAL A 441 -24.49 7.03 10.26
C VAL A 441 -25.94 7.37 10.54
N GLU A 442 -26.27 8.68 10.63
CA GLU A 442 -27.62 9.17 10.87
C GLU A 442 -28.10 10.07 9.72
N ASP A 443 -29.32 9.87 9.33
CA ASP A 443 -30.03 10.70 8.37
C ASP A 443 -31.00 11.67 9.08
N GLN A 444 -31.46 12.71 8.37
CA GLN A 444 -32.43 13.68 8.84
C GLN A 444 -32.02 14.44 10.10
N VAL A 445 -30.72 14.73 10.25
CA VAL A 445 -30.16 15.43 11.40
C VAL A 445 -30.37 16.94 11.25
N GLU A 446 -31.05 17.56 12.22
CA GLU A 446 -31.23 19.02 12.22
C GLU A 446 -30.02 19.72 12.84
N ALA A 447 -29.36 20.56 12.05
CA ALA A 447 -28.26 21.41 12.51
C ALA A 447 -28.79 22.67 13.26
N THR A 448 -28.04 23.13 14.26
CA THR A 448 -28.37 24.37 15.00
C THR A 448 -28.31 25.61 14.11
N LYS A 449 -27.43 25.57 13.08
CA LYS A 449 -27.28 26.65 12.08
C LYS A 449 -27.48 26.09 10.69
N PRO A 450 -28.02 26.88 9.76
CA PRO A 450 -28.13 26.45 8.37
C PRO A 450 -26.74 26.31 7.73
N GLN A 451 -26.68 25.49 6.68
CA GLN A 451 -25.50 25.31 5.86
C GLN A 451 -25.05 26.63 5.23
N ALA A 452 -23.77 26.98 5.36
CA ALA A 452 -23.22 28.13 4.63
C ALA A 452 -23.39 27.94 3.11
N GLY A 453 -23.79 28.99 2.41
CA GLY A 453 -24.12 28.90 0.97
C GLY A 453 -25.55 28.39 0.67
N ASN A 454 -26.27 27.86 1.66
CA ASN A 454 -27.68 27.47 1.53
C ASN A 454 -28.44 27.69 2.84
N SER A 455 -28.99 28.88 3.01
CA SER A 455 -29.68 29.30 4.25
C SER A 455 -30.97 28.49 4.56
N ASN A 456 -31.48 27.72 3.61
CA ASN A 456 -32.66 26.88 3.79
C ASN A 456 -32.31 25.45 4.21
N LYS A 457 -31.03 25.03 4.06
CA LYS A 457 -30.59 23.66 4.40
C LYS A 457 -30.19 23.60 5.87
N LYS A 458 -31.03 23.02 6.72
CA LYS A 458 -30.75 22.72 8.11
C LYS A 458 -30.75 21.23 8.41
N ILE A 459 -31.41 20.45 7.57
CA ILE A 459 -31.46 18.99 7.71
C ILE A 459 -30.37 18.37 6.85
N HIS A 460 -29.63 17.46 7.45
CA HIS A 460 -28.50 16.80 6.83
C HIS A 460 -28.66 15.29 6.91
N ASP A 461 -28.29 14.62 5.83
CA ASP A 461 -28.28 13.18 5.71
C ASP A 461 -26.83 12.67 5.70
N ASN A 462 -26.67 11.36 5.92
CA ASN A 462 -25.39 10.68 5.86
C ASN A 462 -24.34 11.12 6.91
N ILE A 463 -24.78 11.73 8.01
CA ILE A 463 -23.87 12.23 9.04
C ILE A 463 -23.22 11.08 9.78
N LEU A 464 -21.89 11.00 9.75
CA LEU A 464 -21.14 10.05 10.55
C LEU A 464 -21.25 10.41 12.04
N ARG A 465 -21.81 9.49 12.83
CA ARG A 465 -21.98 9.64 14.28
C ARG A 465 -20.90 8.97 15.09
N ALA A 466 -20.46 7.79 14.65
CA ALA A 466 -19.42 7.07 15.39
C ALA A 466 -18.61 6.10 14.53
N PHE A 467 -17.39 5.87 14.95
CA PHE A 467 -16.60 4.71 14.60
C PHE A 467 -16.89 3.63 15.66
N VAL A 468 -17.62 2.60 15.30
CA VAL A 468 -17.92 1.48 16.20
C VAL A 468 -16.69 0.60 16.41
N THR A 469 -15.92 0.38 15.37
CA THR A 469 -14.59 -0.23 15.45
C THR A 469 -13.52 0.85 15.64
N PRO A 470 -12.32 0.51 16.14
CA PRO A 470 -11.18 1.42 16.12
C PRO A 470 -10.94 1.99 14.73
N THR A 471 -10.32 3.17 14.60
CA THR A 471 -10.05 3.83 13.32
C THR A 471 -9.26 2.93 12.35
N ARG A 472 -8.40 2.04 12.88
CA ARG A 472 -7.65 1.04 12.11
C ARG A 472 -8.47 -0.19 11.71
N GLY A 473 -9.72 -0.26 12.12
CA GLY A 473 -10.55 -1.47 11.96
C GLY A 473 -10.14 -2.58 12.93
N VAL A 474 -10.72 -3.74 12.70
CA VAL A 474 -10.44 -4.98 13.42
C VAL A 474 -10.13 -6.10 12.43
N LEU A 475 -9.24 -7.01 12.81
CA LEU A 475 -8.96 -8.20 12.02
C LEU A 475 -10.08 -9.22 12.27
N PRO A 476 -10.84 -9.63 11.24
CA PRO A 476 -11.84 -10.68 11.41
C PRO A 476 -11.19 -12.06 11.57
N ASN A 477 -11.84 -12.94 12.32
CA ASN A 477 -11.43 -14.33 12.44
C ASN A 477 -12.04 -15.14 11.29
N TRP A 478 -11.29 -15.29 10.20
CA TRP A 478 -11.68 -16.10 9.06
C TRP A 478 -11.64 -17.60 9.40
N ASN A 479 -12.67 -18.32 8.99
CA ASN A 479 -12.63 -19.79 9.02
C ASN A 479 -11.98 -20.32 7.72
N GLU A 480 -11.79 -21.65 7.67
CA GLU A 480 -11.19 -22.35 6.52
C GLU A 480 -11.99 -22.23 5.20
N HIS A 481 -13.25 -21.77 5.27
CA HIS A 481 -14.11 -21.54 4.10
C HIS A 481 -14.18 -20.08 3.67
N GLY A 482 -13.33 -19.22 4.19
CA GLY A 482 -13.31 -17.79 3.85
C GLY A 482 -14.49 -17.00 4.43
N LYS A 483 -15.06 -17.45 5.56
CA LYS A 483 -16.18 -16.76 6.22
C LYS A 483 -15.78 -16.28 7.61
N PHE A 484 -16.39 -15.19 8.04
CA PHE A 484 -16.31 -14.72 9.42
C PHE A 484 -17.66 -14.22 9.93
N THR A 485 -17.77 -14.18 11.25
CA THR A 485 -18.84 -13.46 11.97
C THR A 485 -18.17 -12.56 13.00
N TYR A 486 -18.58 -11.31 13.05
CA TYR A 486 -18.12 -10.33 14.03
C TYR A 486 -19.34 -9.74 14.74
N ASP A 487 -19.43 -9.99 16.04
CA ASP A 487 -20.48 -9.45 16.91
C ASP A 487 -19.88 -8.37 17.82
N THR A 488 -20.58 -7.25 17.97
CA THR A 488 -20.19 -6.16 18.86
C THR A 488 -21.42 -5.41 19.36
N THR A 489 -21.23 -4.60 20.39
CA THR A 489 -22.26 -3.70 20.93
C THR A 489 -21.77 -2.27 20.94
N PHE A 490 -22.68 -1.31 20.83
CA PHE A 490 -22.39 0.10 20.90
C PHE A 490 -23.45 0.85 21.70
N ASP A 491 -23.04 1.69 22.66
CA ASP A 491 -23.95 2.52 23.44
C ASP A 491 -24.35 3.75 22.61
N LEU A 492 -25.65 3.85 22.29
CA LEU A 492 -26.20 4.95 21.51
C LEU A 492 -26.35 6.21 22.36
N ASP A 493 -25.97 7.36 21.79
CA ASP A 493 -26.30 8.65 22.39
C ASP A 493 -27.83 8.81 22.42
N PRO A 494 -28.44 9.09 23.57
CA PRO A 494 -29.89 9.27 23.69
C PRO A 494 -30.44 10.43 22.85
N LEU A 495 -29.59 11.33 22.36
CA LEU A 495 -29.97 12.44 21.49
C LEU A 495 -30.10 12.06 20.02
N TRP A 496 -29.64 10.89 19.62
CA TRP A 496 -29.75 10.42 18.24
C TRP A 496 -31.13 9.81 17.97
N GLU A 497 -31.68 10.10 16.80
CA GLU A 497 -32.94 9.50 16.38
C GLU A 497 -32.68 8.09 15.84
N GLN A 498 -32.94 7.08 16.67
CA GLN A 498 -32.61 5.68 16.37
C GLN A 498 -33.24 5.17 15.07
N SER A 499 -34.43 5.66 14.72
CA SER A 499 -35.09 5.28 13.46
C SER A 499 -34.37 5.80 12.20
N ASN A 500 -33.49 6.77 12.35
CA ASN A 500 -32.70 7.35 11.28
C ASN A 500 -31.25 6.82 11.20
N LEU A 501 -30.90 5.91 12.14
CA LEU A 501 -29.56 5.33 12.18
C LEU A 501 -29.42 4.14 11.23
N ARG A 502 -28.27 4.06 10.59
CA ARG A 502 -27.84 2.89 9.84
C ARG A 502 -26.40 2.51 10.17
N VAL A 503 -26.11 1.22 10.11
CA VAL A 503 -24.76 0.68 10.20
C VAL A 503 -24.18 0.58 8.79
N VAL A 504 -22.97 1.09 8.62
CA VAL A 504 -22.15 0.93 7.42
C VAL A 504 -20.93 0.08 7.79
N ALA A 505 -20.83 -1.12 7.23
CA ALA A 505 -19.71 -2.02 7.41
C ALA A 505 -18.92 -2.14 6.10
N PHE A 506 -17.60 -2.12 6.19
CA PHE A 506 -16.75 -2.29 5.01
C PHE A 506 -15.40 -2.93 5.40
N MET A 507 -14.79 -3.61 4.43
CA MET A 507 -13.46 -4.19 4.58
C MET A 507 -12.45 -3.39 3.76
N THR A 508 -11.26 -3.17 4.33
CA THR A 508 -10.15 -2.55 3.61
C THR A 508 -8.99 -3.53 3.44
N THR A 509 -8.17 -3.33 2.39
CA THR A 509 -6.84 -3.94 2.35
C THR A 509 -6.02 -3.48 3.55
N ALA A 510 -5.00 -4.25 3.93
CA ALA A 510 -4.22 -3.93 5.12
C ALA A 510 -3.66 -2.51 5.08
N ALA A 511 -3.72 -1.85 6.23
CA ALA A 511 -2.88 -0.72 6.52
C ALA A 511 -1.41 -1.15 6.48
N ASP A 512 -0.54 -0.31 5.94
CA ASP A 512 0.90 -0.50 6.07
C ASP A 512 1.25 -0.57 7.56
N ALA A 513 2.06 -1.58 7.95
CA ALA A 513 2.36 -1.85 9.36
C ALA A 513 3.11 -0.71 10.05
N GLU A 514 3.73 0.17 9.27
CA GLU A 514 4.59 1.26 9.75
C GLU A 514 3.85 2.59 9.95
N THR A 515 2.64 2.72 9.40
CA THR A 515 1.83 3.92 9.58
C THR A 515 0.64 3.67 10.49
N ASP A 516 0.37 4.59 11.42
CA ASP A 516 -0.74 4.54 12.38
C ASP A 516 -2.13 4.79 11.72
N TYR A 517 -2.25 4.63 10.39
CA TYR A 517 -3.42 5.09 9.64
C TYR A 517 -4.18 3.95 8.97
N PRO A 518 -5.51 4.08 8.86
CA PRO A 518 -6.32 3.22 8.02
C PRO A 518 -5.98 3.53 6.56
N THR A 519 -4.89 2.96 6.07
CA THR A 519 -4.55 2.95 4.67
C THR A 519 -5.13 1.69 4.07
N GLY A 520 -5.70 1.78 2.93
CA GLY A 520 -6.14 0.60 2.21
C GLY A 520 -7.45 0.86 1.49
N GLU A 521 -7.45 0.35 0.31
CA GLU A 521 -8.58 0.35 -0.59
C GLU A 521 -9.73 -0.47 -0.02
N VAL A 522 -10.97 -0.01 -0.22
CA VAL A 522 -12.16 -0.75 0.20
C VAL A 522 -12.40 -1.93 -0.74
N LEU A 523 -12.42 -3.13 -0.17
CA LEU A 523 -12.68 -4.38 -0.89
C LEU A 523 -14.16 -4.53 -1.24
N ASN A 524 -15.04 -4.22 -0.32
CA ASN A 524 -16.49 -4.10 -0.49
C ASN A 524 -17.09 -3.44 0.75
N ALA A 525 -18.30 -2.93 0.62
CA ALA A 525 -19.09 -2.35 1.71
C ALA A 525 -20.49 -2.98 1.79
N MET A 526 -21.20 -2.67 2.89
CA MET A 526 -22.62 -3.00 3.10
C MET A 526 -23.20 -1.98 4.08
N GLN A 527 -24.45 -1.61 3.88
CA GLN A 527 -25.19 -0.78 4.83
C GLN A 527 -26.54 -1.38 5.16
N GLN A 528 -27.02 -1.13 6.38
CA GLN A 528 -28.33 -1.59 6.83
C GLN A 528 -28.89 -0.60 7.85
N GLN A 529 -30.17 -0.21 7.65
CA GLN A 529 -30.93 0.52 8.66
C GLN A 529 -31.05 -0.34 9.93
N ILE A 530 -30.84 0.24 11.10
CA ILE A 530 -31.01 -0.51 12.33
C ILE A 530 -32.49 -0.81 12.60
N THR A 531 -32.75 -1.92 13.29
CA THR A 531 -34.07 -2.23 13.84
C THR A 531 -34.17 -1.68 15.27
N THR A 532 -35.36 -1.23 15.66
CA THR A 532 -35.64 -0.75 17.01
C THR A 532 -36.80 -1.55 17.60
N ASP A 533 -36.95 -1.58 18.92
CA ASP A 533 -38.00 -2.32 19.63
C ASP A 533 -39.44 -1.98 19.10
N SER A 534 -39.62 -0.84 18.45
CA SER A 534 -40.86 -0.42 17.82
C SER A 534 -41.06 -0.94 16.41
N SER A 535 -40.02 -1.52 15.78
CA SER A 535 -40.05 -2.02 14.40
C SER A 535 -39.91 -3.55 14.36
N GLN A 536 -40.94 -4.29 14.80
CA GLN A 536 -41.03 -5.72 14.50
C GLN A 536 -41.30 -5.93 13.01
N GLY A 537 -40.25 -5.83 12.21
CA GLY A 537 -40.29 -6.09 10.76
C GLY A 537 -38.90 -6.44 10.26
N ILE A 538 -38.60 -7.73 10.17
CA ILE A 538 -37.36 -8.23 9.58
C ILE A 538 -37.35 -7.84 8.09
N SER A 539 -36.42 -6.93 7.72
CA SER A 539 -36.08 -6.68 6.33
C SER A 539 -34.70 -7.28 6.06
N LEU A 540 -34.67 -8.54 5.70
CA LEU A 540 -33.52 -9.16 5.06
C LEU A 540 -33.57 -8.83 3.57
N THR A 541 -32.75 -7.91 3.10
CA THR A 541 -32.49 -7.74 1.68
C THR A 541 -31.42 -8.77 1.28
N GLU A 542 -31.86 -10.01 1.09
CA GLU A 542 -31.03 -11.01 0.41
C GLU A 542 -30.94 -10.67 -1.07
N TYR A 543 -29.80 -10.20 -1.52
CA TYR A 543 -29.44 -10.22 -2.94
C TYR A 543 -29.10 -11.67 -3.34
N ASN A 544 -30.11 -12.44 -3.65
CA ASN A 544 -29.96 -13.75 -4.29
C ASN A 544 -30.45 -13.66 -5.73
N ASN A 545 -29.57 -13.94 -6.68
CA ASN A 545 -29.87 -14.24 -8.08
C ASN A 545 -30.65 -15.58 -8.23
N ALA A 546 -31.47 -15.97 -7.26
CA ALA A 546 -32.35 -17.12 -7.36
C ALA A 546 -33.71 -16.67 -7.87
N GLU A 547 -34.23 -17.33 -8.90
CA GLU A 547 -35.55 -17.08 -9.46
C GLU A 547 -36.60 -16.99 -8.35
N THR A 548 -37.13 -15.79 -8.13
CA THR A 548 -38.24 -15.57 -7.19
C THR A 548 -39.51 -16.10 -7.79
N SER A 549 -40.17 -17.04 -7.11
CA SER A 549 -41.45 -17.62 -7.52
C SER A 549 -42.56 -17.12 -6.61
N TYR A 550 -43.66 -16.73 -7.21
CA TYR A 550 -44.86 -16.25 -6.51
C TYR A 550 -45.97 -17.32 -6.55
N TYR A 551 -46.68 -17.50 -5.44
CA TYR A 551 -47.81 -18.44 -5.32
C TYR A 551 -49.00 -17.73 -4.70
N ASN A 552 -50.20 -18.04 -5.19
CA ASN A 552 -51.44 -17.61 -4.54
C ASN A 552 -51.70 -18.43 -3.25
N LEU A 553 -52.75 -18.10 -2.51
CA LEU A 553 -53.08 -18.78 -1.26
C LEU A 553 -53.48 -20.27 -1.43
N TRP A 554 -53.77 -20.69 -2.65
CA TRP A 554 -54.05 -22.08 -2.99
C TRP A 554 -52.83 -22.86 -3.45
N GLY A 555 -51.62 -22.24 -3.35
CA GLY A 555 -50.34 -22.87 -3.71
C GLY A 555 -50.06 -22.95 -5.21
N GLN A 556 -50.86 -22.28 -6.06
CA GLN A 556 -50.61 -22.23 -7.49
C GLN A 556 -49.60 -21.15 -7.80
N ARG A 557 -48.59 -21.47 -8.64
CA ARG A 557 -47.60 -20.49 -9.11
C ARG A 557 -48.26 -19.45 -9.99
N VAL A 558 -47.99 -18.18 -9.70
CA VAL A 558 -48.47 -17.04 -10.48
C VAL A 558 -47.30 -16.23 -11.01
N ASN A 559 -47.51 -15.55 -12.12
CA ASN A 559 -46.50 -14.59 -12.62
C ASN A 559 -46.41 -13.41 -11.66
N ASN A 560 -45.27 -12.68 -11.70
CA ASN A 560 -45.02 -11.55 -10.80
C ASN A 560 -46.31 -10.71 -10.59
N PRO A 561 -46.83 -10.62 -9.36
CA PRO A 561 -48.13 -10.02 -9.08
C PRO A 561 -48.13 -8.48 -9.07
N GLN A 562 -47.05 -7.82 -9.54
CA GLN A 562 -47.04 -6.37 -9.67
C GLN A 562 -48.20 -5.90 -10.52
N GLY A 563 -49.13 -5.18 -9.88
CA GLY A 563 -50.37 -4.70 -10.50
C GLY A 563 -51.63 -5.50 -10.17
N SER A 564 -51.56 -6.62 -9.44
CA SER A 564 -52.72 -7.41 -9.00
C SER A 564 -52.85 -7.35 -7.49
N ARG A 565 -53.92 -6.74 -6.97
CA ARG A 565 -54.17 -6.69 -5.52
C ARG A 565 -54.40 -8.10 -4.96
N GLY A 566 -53.69 -8.45 -3.89
CA GLY A 566 -53.89 -9.76 -3.26
C GLY A 566 -52.77 -10.12 -2.26
N LEU A 567 -52.94 -11.28 -1.61
CA LEU A 567 -51.96 -11.88 -0.72
C LEU A 567 -51.26 -13.02 -1.47
N TYR A 568 -49.94 -12.98 -1.49
CA TYR A 568 -49.11 -13.95 -2.20
C TYR A 568 -48.04 -14.53 -1.27
N ILE A 569 -47.61 -15.75 -1.57
CA ILE A 569 -46.47 -16.40 -0.94
C ILE A 569 -45.31 -16.29 -1.91
N VAL A 570 -44.21 -15.73 -1.44
CA VAL A 570 -42.95 -15.59 -2.21
C VAL A 570 -41.99 -16.67 -1.75
N LYS A 571 -41.47 -17.43 -2.70
CA LYS A 571 -40.44 -18.42 -2.50
C LYS A 571 -39.19 -17.98 -3.26
N ASN A 572 -38.09 -17.75 -2.52
CA ASN A 572 -36.80 -17.43 -3.07
C ASN A 572 -35.89 -18.68 -3.02
N GLY A 573 -35.58 -19.25 -4.18
CA GLY A 573 -34.67 -20.38 -4.31
C GLY A 573 -34.89 -21.54 -3.32
N ASN A 574 -33.81 -22.11 -2.80
CA ASN A 574 -33.83 -23.26 -1.89
C ASN A 574 -33.94 -22.91 -0.39
N SER A 575 -34.30 -21.68 -0.02
CA SER A 575 -34.42 -21.33 1.39
C SER A 575 -35.72 -21.87 2.00
N ALA A 576 -35.66 -22.35 3.22
CA ALA A 576 -36.79 -22.87 3.97
C ALA A 576 -37.81 -21.78 4.41
N ASN A 577 -37.52 -20.50 4.15
CA ASN A 577 -38.32 -19.36 4.60
C ASN A 577 -39.21 -18.80 3.47
N ASN A 578 -40.48 -19.18 3.50
CA ASN A 578 -41.49 -18.59 2.62
C ASN A 578 -42.04 -17.30 3.25
N LYS A 579 -42.09 -16.21 2.49
CA LYS A 579 -42.69 -14.93 2.93
C LYS A 579 -44.09 -14.74 2.36
N LYS A 580 -45.00 -14.17 3.15
CA LYS A 580 -46.28 -13.66 2.67
C LYS A 580 -46.13 -12.18 2.32
N ILE A 581 -46.51 -11.78 1.13
CA ILE A 581 -46.56 -10.38 0.71
C ILE A 581 -47.99 -9.96 0.40
N ILE A 582 -48.33 -8.72 0.72
CA ILE A 582 -49.59 -8.09 0.34
C ILE A 582 -49.26 -7.10 -0.78
N VAL A 583 -49.86 -7.31 -1.95
CA VAL A 583 -49.83 -6.32 -3.03
C VAL A 583 -51.09 -5.49 -2.91
N LYS A 584 -50.98 -4.19 -2.67
CA LYS A 584 -52.05 -3.22 -2.46
C LYS A 584 -52.54 -2.61 -3.77
#